data_a724716478e5f9821c1a64e7a77a5316
#
_entry.id   a724716478e5f9821c1a64e7a77a5316
#
_cell.length_a   1.000
_cell.length_b   1.000
_cell.length_c   1.000
_cell.angle_alpha   90.00
_cell.angle_beta   90.00
_cell.angle_gamma   90.00
#
_symmetry.space_group_name_H-M   'P 1'
#
loop_
_entity.id
_entity.type
_entity.pdbx_description
1 polymer ?
#
loop_
_entity_poly.entity_id
_entity_poly.type
_entity_poly.pdbx_seq_one_letter_code
_entity_poly.pdbx_strand_id
1 'polypeptide(L)'
;MKKISLILPVYNVEQYLPKCIESCLCQDLSETEYEIIIVIDGSLDNSLSIAKKYQQKYSCISIVERPNGGLSAARNTGLKHATGEYVWFIDSDDYINKNILNEIITQLQQNKLDALWVDWQDVNEKGKALKPFAPHYFRKDSSVMSGHDFMANVLSNFLFAWSFIYRRSFLMTNQLLFTEGMFYEDSDFAFRSLPIVQRIKQYNKVCYNYLQRANSIVHHIDKKKLMDLCKNCLVTYQSYLHCSPKLKRFYRICYSGFYMKSFKDVLKSDNKELMHYFIDYSLKNKLGQVGMYGNFKTKAMGLLYNVLGVKTSLRTLWLFLHKFLRQKNKNISE
;
A
#
# COMPACT_ATOMS: atom_id res chain seq x y z
N MET A 1 12.59 21.04 17.75
CA MET A 1 11.47 20.13 17.39
C MET A 1 11.86 19.40 16.11
N LYS A 2 11.69 18.08 16.06
CA LYS A 2 11.98 17.28 14.86
C LYS A 2 11.04 17.68 13.73
N LYS A 3 11.56 17.82 12.51
CA LYS A 3 10.77 18.16 11.33
C LYS A 3 10.02 16.95 10.79
N ILE A 4 10.64 15.76 10.83
CA ILE A 4 10.05 14.52 10.32
C ILE A 4 10.47 13.32 11.17
N SER A 5 9.53 12.38 11.35
CA SER A 5 9.76 11.04 11.90
C SER A 5 9.66 10.01 10.79
N LEU A 6 10.73 9.26 10.56
CA LEU A 6 10.76 8.11 9.66
C LEU A 6 10.44 6.86 10.49
N ILE A 7 9.31 6.20 10.23
CA ILE A 7 8.84 5.04 10.98
C ILE A 7 9.11 3.78 10.18
N LEU A 8 9.94 2.89 10.72
CA LEU A 8 10.35 1.63 10.12
C LEU A 8 9.73 0.46 10.89
N PRO A 9 8.63 -0.15 10.42
CA PRO A 9 8.11 -1.40 10.99
C PRO A 9 9.02 -2.57 10.58
N VAL A 10 9.51 -3.35 11.55
CA VAL A 10 10.53 -4.39 11.33
C VAL A 10 10.03 -5.73 11.83
N TYR A 11 9.97 -6.73 10.92
CA TYR A 11 9.68 -8.12 11.25
C TYR A 11 10.43 -9.08 10.33
N ASN A 12 11.46 -9.76 10.84
CA ASN A 12 12.24 -10.78 10.13
C ASN A 12 12.80 -10.30 8.77
N VAL A 13 13.56 -9.20 8.78
CA VAL A 13 14.10 -8.52 7.57
C VAL A 13 15.61 -8.23 7.72
N GLU A 14 16.35 -9.02 8.47
CA GLU A 14 17.77 -8.80 8.76
C GLU A 14 18.64 -8.53 7.53
N GLN A 15 18.30 -9.13 6.38
CA GLN A 15 19.03 -8.98 5.12
C GLN A 15 18.84 -7.59 4.48
N TYR A 16 17.71 -6.94 4.70
CA TYR A 16 17.32 -5.69 4.04
C TYR A 16 17.47 -4.47 4.95
N LEU A 17 17.30 -4.70 6.26
CA LEU A 17 17.27 -3.63 7.27
C LEU A 17 18.49 -2.70 7.25
N PRO A 18 19.74 -3.17 7.07
CA PRO A 18 20.89 -2.26 6.99
C PRO A 18 20.74 -1.23 5.88
N LYS A 19 20.38 -1.66 4.67
CA LYS A 19 20.21 -0.76 3.52
C LYS A 19 19.08 0.25 3.74
N CYS A 20 17.98 -0.17 4.34
CA CYS A 20 16.86 0.70 4.70
C CYS A 20 17.33 1.80 5.68
N ILE A 21 17.96 1.42 6.79
CA ILE A 21 18.46 2.37 7.80
C ILE A 21 19.50 3.33 7.19
N GLU A 22 20.46 2.82 6.44
CA GLU A 22 21.50 3.64 5.79
C GLU A 22 20.90 4.66 4.82
N SER A 23 19.85 4.29 4.08
CA SER A 23 19.16 5.21 3.22
C SER A 23 18.45 6.34 3.98
N CYS A 24 17.91 6.03 5.16
CA CYS A 24 17.29 7.01 6.07
C CYS A 24 18.32 7.92 6.75
N LEU A 25 19.56 7.44 6.95
CA LEU A 25 20.66 8.23 7.51
C LEU A 25 21.34 9.12 6.47
N CYS A 26 21.36 8.69 5.20
CA CYS A 26 22.04 9.42 4.12
C CYS A 26 21.18 10.58 3.60
N GLN A 27 20.82 11.52 4.50
CA GLN A 27 19.93 12.63 4.19
C GLN A 27 20.61 13.98 4.42
N ASP A 28 20.05 15.02 3.79
CA ASP A 28 20.51 16.42 3.84
C ASP A 28 19.91 17.23 5.00
N LEU A 29 19.65 16.56 6.12
CA LEU A 29 19.20 17.13 7.39
C LEU A 29 20.18 16.76 8.51
N SER A 30 20.31 17.63 9.50
CA SER A 30 21.02 17.31 10.74
C SER A 30 20.27 16.24 11.54
N GLU A 31 20.99 15.36 12.26
CA GLU A 31 20.39 14.36 13.17
C GLU A 31 19.48 14.99 14.25
N THR A 32 19.63 16.28 14.52
CA THR A 32 18.75 17.00 15.44
C THR A 32 17.42 17.37 14.82
N GLU A 33 17.28 17.37 13.50
CA GLU A 33 16.10 17.82 12.76
C GLU A 33 15.13 16.70 12.38
N TYR A 34 15.59 15.43 12.38
CA TYR A 34 14.73 14.29 12.10
C TYR A 34 14.99 13.15 13.10
N GLU A 35 14.15 12.14 13.06
CA GLU A 35 14.30 10.90 13.83
C GLU A 35 13.91 9.69 13.01
N ILE A 36 14.53 8.56 13.34
CA ILE A 36 14.24 7.24 12.77
C ILE A 36 13.71 6.36 13.91
N ILE A 37 12.47 5.94 13.83
CA ILE A 37 11.81 5.10 14.83
C ILE A 37 11.72 3.69 14.27
N ILE A 38 12.57 2.80 14.76
CA ILE A 38 12.61 1.39 14.38
C ILE A 38 11.70 0.61 15.32
N VAL A 39 10.61 0.07 14.81
CA VAL A 39 9.66 -0.72 15.61
C VAL A 39 9.90 -2.19 15.34
N ILE A 40 10.49 -2.89 16.29
CA ILE A 40 10.72 -4.35 16.24
C ILE A 40 9.44 -5.06 16.66
N ASP A 41 8.74 -5.65 15.72
CA ASP A 41 7.45 -6.32 15.91
C ASP A 41 7.63 -7.83 16.17
N GLY A 42 8.39 -8.18 17.22
CA GLY A 42 8.63 -9.57 17.62
C GLY A 42 9.49 -10.35 16.61
N SER A 43 10.48 -9.71 15.98
CA SER A 43 11.44 -10.38 15.08
C SER A 43 12.23 -11.46 15.79
N LEU A 44 12.39 -12.63 15.12
CA LEU A 44 13.13 -13.77 15.62
C LEU A 44 14.54 -13.90 15.01
N ASP A 45 14.82 -13.08 13.98
CA ASP A 45 16.12 -12.99 13.31
C ASP A 45 17.05 -11.94 13.96
N ASN A 46 18.15 -11.59 13.32
CA ASN A 46 19.12 -10.62 13.83
C ASN A 46 18.67 -9.13 13.67
N SER A 47 17.44 -8.85 13.23
CA SER A 47 16.97 -7.48 12.99
C SER A 47 17.14 -6.57 14.21
N LEU A 48 16.83 -7.06 15.43
CA LEU A 48 17.01 -6.28 16.66
C LEU A 48 18.48 -5.96 16.92
N SER A 49 19.38 -6.93 16.78
CA SER A 49 20.82 -6.72 17.02
C SER A 49 21.43 -5.77 16.02
N ILE A 50 20.96 -5.79 14.76
CA ILE A 50 21.32 -4.84 13.70
C ILE A 50 20.86 -3.43 14.10
N ALA A 51 19.57 -3.26 14.44
CA ALA A 51 19.03 -1.97 14.84
C ALA A 51 19.79 -1.35 16.03
N LYS A 52 20.11 -2.16 17.06
CA LYS A 52 20.90 -1.71 18.24
C LYS A 52 22.31 -1.21 17.87
N LYS A 53 22.98 -1.81 16.89
CA LYS A 53 24.29 -1.35 16.42
C LYS A 53 24.21 0.04 15.78
N TYR A 54 23.13 0.34 15.01
CA TYR A 54 22.90 1.67 14.45
C TYR A 54 22.51 2.68 15.52
N GLN A 55 21.64 2.32 16.48
CA GLN A 55 21.24 3.21 17.57
C GLN A 55 22.44 3.66 18.43
N GLN A 56 23.45 2.80 18.64
CA GLN A 56 24.67 3.15 19.38
C GLN A 56 25.52 4.21 18.66
N LYS A 57 25.39 4.34 17.32
CA LYS A 57 26.20 5.26 16.50
C LYS A 57 25.49 6.55 16.15
N TYR A 58 24.15 6.53 16.09
CA TYR A 58 23.34 7.63 15.57
C TYR A 58 22.29 8.06 16.57
N SER A 59 22.38 9.30 17.03
CA SER A 59 21.50 9.86 18.07
C SER A 59 20.05 10.06 17.60
N CYS A 60 19.83 10.11 16.28
CA CYS A 60 18.51 10.24 15.67
C CYS A 60 17.71 8.91 15.63
N ILE A 61 18.31 7.77 16.02
CA ILE A 61 17.65 6.47 16.00
C ILE A 61 17.08 6.12 17.38
N SER A 62 15.81 5.75 17.41
CA SER A 62 15.15 5.12 18.55
C SER A 62 14.59 3.76 18.18
N ILE A 63 14.60 2.82 19.13
CA ILE A 63 14.05 1.47 18.95
C ILE A 63 12.90 1.29 19.91
N VAL A 64 11.81 0.74 19.40
CA VAL A 64 10.64 0.32 20.18
C VAL A 64 10.42 -1.16 19.94
N GLU A 65 10.57 -1.97 20.99
CA GLU A 65 10.30 -3.41 20.92
C GLU A 65 8.86 -3.69 21.37
N ARG A 66 8.21 -4.62 20.68
CA ARG A 66 6.86 -5.06 21.01
C ARG A 66 6.66 -6.54 20.67
N PRO A 67 5.71 -7.25 21.31
CA PRO A 67 5.23 -8.53 20.81
C PRO A 67 4.65 -8.41 19.40
N ASN A 68 4.80 -9.45 18.56
CA ASN A 68 4.27 -9.44 17.20
C ASN A 68 2.76 -9.14 17.18
N GLY A 69 2.39 -8.06 16.52
CA GLY A 69 1.00 -7.63 16.31
C GLY A 69 0.69 -7.32 14.85
N GLY A 70 1.68 -7.51 13.97
CA GLY A 70 1.59 -7.26 12.54
C GLY A 70 1.87 -5.82 12.14
N LEU A 71 1.95 -5.60 10.83
CA LEU A 71 2.43 -4.37 10.20
C LEU A 71 1.66 -3.10 10.65
N SER A 72 0.33 -3.18 10.72
CA SER A 72 -0.52 -2.09 11.22
C SER A 72 -0.18 -1.68 12.63
N ALA A 73 -0.02 -2.66 13.51
CA ALA A 73 0.27 -2.43 14.92
C ALA A 73 1.68 -1.85 15.10
N ALA A 74 2.65 -2.29 14.31
CA ALA A 74 4.00 -1.71 14.30
C ALA A 74 3.99 -0.25 13.82
N ARG A 75 3.28 0.07 12.72
CA ARG A 75 3.13 1.45 12.23
C ARG A 75 2.42 2.35 13.27
N ASN A 76 1.35 1.86 13.89
CA ASN A 76 0.63 2.58 14.96
C ASN A 76 1.52 2.84 16.18
N THR A 77 2.34 1.87 16.56
CA THR A 77 3.31 2.01 17.66
C THR A 77 4.34 3.10 17.32
N GLY A 78 4.91 3.07 16.11
CA GLY A 78 5.83 4.10 15.64
C GLY A 78 5.19 5.50 15.62
N LEU A 79 3.94 5.62 15.15
CA LEU A 79 3.20 6.90 15.15
C LEU A 79 2.99 7.47 16.56
N LYS A 80 2.73 6.63 17.56
CA LYS A 80 2.58 7.05 18.96
C LYS A 80 3.90 7.60 19.54
N HIS A 81 5.04 7.10 19.10
CA HIS A 81 6.37 7.56 19.55
C HIS A 81 6.92 8.72 18.72
N ALA A 82 6.32 9.00 17.57
CA ALA A 82 6.77 10.07 16.68
C ALA A 82 6.61 11.45 17.33
N THR A 83 7.66 12.28 17.20
CA THR A 83 7.72 13.67 17.69
C THR A 83 7.83 14.70 16.57
N GLY A 84 8.14 14.24 15.35
CA GLY A 84 8.29 15.09 14.18
C GLY A 84 6.98 15.77 13.76
N GLU A 85 7.12 16.94 13.12
CA GLU A 85 5.97 17.66 12.54
C GLU A 85 5.26 16.81 11.48
N TYR A 86 6.05 16.07 10.69
CA TYR A 86 5.57 15.13 9.66
C TYR A 86 5.98 13.70 9.98
N VAL A 87 5.29 12.73 9.39
CA VAL A 87 5.54 11.29 9.55
C VAL A 87 5.60 10.63 8.19
N TRP A 88 6.61 9.82 7.98
CA TRP A 88 6.76 8.96 6.81
C TRP A 88 6.96 7.50 7.24
N PHE A 89 6.06 6.63 6.81
CA PHE A 89 6.18 5.19 7.02
C PHE A 89 7.06 4.62 5.90
N ILE A 90 8.10 3.87 6.25
CA ILE A 90 9.05 3.27 5.30
C ILE A 90 9.10 1.78 5.59
N ASP A 91 8.74 0.95 4.62
CA ASP A 91 8.83 -0.50 4.79
C ASP A 91 10.30 -0.93 4.86
N SER A 92 10.63 -1.79 5.82
CA SER A 92 12.01 -2.06 6.22
C SER A 92 12.79 -2.96 5.25
N ASP A 93 12.14 -3.46 4.21
CA ASP A 93 12.76 -4.13 3.06
C ASP A 93 13.02 -3.19 1.87
N ASP A 94 12.55 -1.94 1.94
CA ASP A 94 12.71 -0.90 0.93
C ASP A 94 13.78 0.13 1.31
N TYR A 95 13.99 1.15 0.46
CA TYR A 95 14.89 2.24 0.76
C TYR A 95 14.52 3.53 0.03
N ILE A 96 14.88 4.68 0.61
CA ILE A 96 14.66 6.00 0.03
C ILE A 96 15.91 6.52 -0.67
N ASN A 97 15.76 7.50 -1.57
CA ASN A 97 16.88 8.16 -2.19
C ASN A 97 17.61 9.07 -1.17
N LYS A 98 18.90 9.25 -1.36
CA LYS A 98 19.72 10.15 -0.54
C LYS A 98 19.40 11.62 -0.79
N ASN A 99 19.59 12.47 0.22
CA ASN A 99 19.51 13.93 0.13
C ASN A 99 18.18 14.46 -0.43
N ILE A 100 17.06 13.91 0.05
CA ILE A 100 15.71 14.31 -0.39
C ILE A 100 14.87 14.96 0.70
N LEU A 101 15.24 14.77 1.99
CA LEU A 101 14.38 15.18 3.09
C LEU A 101 14.23 16.69 3.19
N ASN A 102 15.29 17.46 2.94
CA ASN A 102 15.22 18.92 3.03
C ASN A 102 14.24 19.50 1.98
N GLU A 103 14.28 19.01 0.74
CA GLU A 103 13.34 19.43 -0.30
C GLU A 103 11.90 19.01 0.05
N ILE A 104 11.70 17.77 0.50
CA ILE A 104 10.39 17.25 0.93
C ILE A 104 9.80 18.12 2.06
N ILE A 105 10.59 18.39 3.11
CA ILE A 105 10.17 19.23 4.23
C ILE A 105 9.83 20.64 3.75
N THR A 106 10.64 21.20 2.88
CA THR A 106 10.39 22.54 2.30
C THR A 106 9.04 22.56 1.58
N GLN A 107 8.73 21.55 0.77
CA GLN A 107 7.42 21.45 0.09
C GLN A 107 6.26 21.32 1.10
N LEU A 108 6.43 20.49 2.13
CA LEU A 108 5.42 20.28 3.16
C LEU A 108 5.13 21.56 3.94
N GLN A 109 6.15 22.27 4.39
CA GLN A 109 6.02 23.46 5.24
C GLN A 109 5.56 24.69 4.47
N GLN A 110 6.20 25.02 3.33
CA GLN A 110 5.83 26.18 2.52
C GLN A 110 4.38 26.11 2.05
N ASN A 111 3.90 24.93 1.70
CA ASN A 111 2.53 24.73 1.25
C ASN A 111 1.56 24.37 2.38
N LYS A 112 2.01 24.29 3.64
CA LYS A 112 1.21 23.91 4.81
C LYS A 112 0.39 22.64 4.56
N LEU A 113 1.05 21.59 4.00
CA LEU A 113 0.35 20.39 3.55
C LEU A 113 -0.08 19.51 4.73
N ASP A 114 -1.23 18.85 4.60
CA ASP A 114 -1.66 17.74 5.45
C ASP A 114 -1.04 16.44 4.99
N ALA A 115 -0.83 16.31 3.66
CA ALA A 115 -0.17 15.17 3.06
C ALA A 115 0.65 15.55 1.83
N LEU A 116 1.73 14.82 1.58
CA LEU A 116 2.51 14.85 0.34
C LEU A 116 2.54 13.45 -0.24
N TRP A 117 2.12 13.28 -1.48
CA TRP A 117 2.23 12.01 -2.19
C TRP A 117 3.54 11.93 -2.94
N VAL A 118 4.24 10.80 -2.82
CA VAL A 118 5.55 10.57 -3.42
C VAL A 118 5.50 9.46 -4.45
N ASP A 119 6.33 9.57 -5.49
CA ASP A 119 6.45 8.56 -6.53
C ASP A 119 7.64 7.63 -6.27
N TRP A 120 7.64 6.45 -6.89
CA TRP A 120 8.60 5.38 -6.63
C TRP A 120 9.01 4.65 -7.91
N GLN A 121 10.02 3.81 -7.78
CA GLN A 121 10.40 2.84 -8.79
C GLN A 121 10.52 1.44 -8.21
N ASP A 122 10.12 0.44 -8.99
CA ASP A 122 10.36 -0.96 -8.65
C ASP A 122 11.81 -1.31 -8.92
N VAL A 123 12.48 -1.93 -7.94
CA VAL A 123 13.90 -2.32 -8.03
C VAL A 123 14.07 -3.80 -7.70
N ASN A 124 15.11 -4.42 -8.26
CA ASN A 124 15.53 -5.77 -7.87
C ASN A 124 16.50 -5.72 -6.67
N GLU A 125 16.89 -6.87 -6.15
CA GLU A 125 17.81 -7.01 -5.01
C GLU A 125 19.17 -6.32 -5.23
N LYS A 126 19.61 -6.15 -6.49
CA LYS A 126 20.83 -5.40 -6.85
C LYS A 126 20.60 -3.88 -6.91
N GLY A 127 19.37 -3.40 -6.62
CA GLY A 127 19.00 -2.00 -6.69
C GLY A 127 18.79 -1.46 -8.11
N LYS A 128 18.75 -2.34 -9.13
CA LYS A 128 18.50 -1.94 -10.52
C LYS A 128 16.99 -1.81 -10.74
N ALA A 129 16.56 -0.71 -11.35
CA ALA A 129 15.17 -0.52 -11.78
C ALA A 129 14.73 -1.65 -12.73
N LEU A 130 13.56 -2.24 -12.43
CA LEU A 130 13.03 -3.39 -13.19
C LEU A 130 12.41 -2.98 -14.52
N LYS A 131 11.91 -1.75 -14.59
CA LYS A 131 11.31 -1.16 -15.79
C LYS A 131 11.74 0.31 -15.89
N PRO A 132 11.70 0.89 -17.10
CA PRO A 132 11.77 2.33 -17.21
C PRO A 132 10.69 2.96 -16.31
N PHE A 133 11.06 4.03 -15.64
CA PHE A 133 10.13 4.74 -14.78
C PHE A 133 8.87 5.13 -15.56
N ALA A 134 7.73 4.73 -15.05
CA ALA A 134 6.42 5.16 -15.53
C ALA A 134 5.67 5.77 -14.33
N PRO A 135 5.21 7.02 -14.43
CA PRO A 135 4.50 7.67 -13.34
C PRO A 135 3.27 6.88 -12.89
N HIS A 136 3.05 6.82 -11.58
CA HIS A 136 1.92 6.09 -10.97
C HIS A 136 0.69 6.99 -10.78
N TYR A 137 0.54 8.03 -11.59
CA TYR A 137 -0.54 9.00 -11.54
C TYR A 137 -1.21 9.18 -12.91
N PHE A 138 -2.48 9.58 -12.93
CA PHE A 138 -3.18 9.88 -14.19
C PHE A 138 -2.75 11.20 -14.80
N ARG A 139 -2.50 12.19 -13.97
CA ARG A 139 -2.15 13.53 -14.35
C ARG A 139 -1.09 14.09 -13.43
N LYS A 140 0.01 14.57 -14.00
CA LYS A 140 1.02 15.31 -13.24
C LYS A 140 0.43 16.67 -12.85
N ASP A 141 0.24 16.89 -11.57
CA ASP A 141 -0.20 18.15 -11.04
C ASP A 141 0.62 18.50 -9.78
N SER A 142 1.29 19.63 -9.82
CA SER A 142 2.10 20.15 -8.71
C SER A 142 1.38 21.20 -7.88
N SER A 143 0.11 21.46 -8.17
CA SER A 143 -0.70 22.39 -7.36
C SER A 143 -1.12 21.76 -6.04
N VAL A 144 -1.40 22.61 -5.05
CA VAL A 144 -2.02 22.18 -3.79
C VAL A 144 -3.52 22.05 -4.03
N MET A 145 -4.08 20.91 -3.62
CA MET A 145 -5.50 20.62 -3.80
C MET A 145 -6.09 19.89 -2.60
N SER A 146 -7.41 19.71 -2.59
CA SER A 146 -8.08 18.84 -1.60
C SER A 146 -7.80 17.36 -1.90
N GLY A 147 -7.94 16.49 -0.88
CA GLY A 147 -7.84 15.05 -1.08
C GLY A 147 -8.88 14.51 -2.09
N HIS A 148 -10.09 15.08 -2.12
CA HIS A 148 -11.09 14.76 -3.13
C HIS A 148 -10.62 15.08 -4.56
N ASP A 149 -10.00 16.25 -4.76
CA ASP A 149 -9.44 16.64 -6.05
C ASP A 149 -8.28 15.74 -6.46
N PHE A 150 -7.44 15.40 -5.49
CA PHE A 150 -6.31 14.52 -5.69
C PHE A 150 -6.75 13.12 -6.13
N MET A 151 -7.72 12.52 -5.42
CA MET A 151 -8.32 11.23 -5.77
C MET A 151 -8.97 11.26 -7.18
N ALA A 152 -9.64 12.36 -7.52
CA ALA A 152 -10.36 12.48 -8.79
C ALA A 152 -9.43 12.66 -9.99
N ASN A 153 -8.37 13.45 -9.85
CA ASN A 153 -7.60 13.99 -10.97
C ASN A 153 -6.16 13.45 -11.07
N VAL A 154 -5.54 13.08 -9.95
CA VAL A 154 -4.12 12.74 -9.90
C VAL A 154 -3.91 11.27 -9.61
N LEU A 155 -4.46 10.78 -8.51
CA LEU A 155 -4.19 9.46 -7.98
C LEU A 155 -4.70 8.36 -8.93
N SER A 156 -3.85 7.36 -9.19
CA SER A 156 -4.26 6.09 -9.82
C SER A 156 -4.94 5.20 -8.77
N ASN A 157 -4.59 3.94 -8.64
CA ASN A 157 -5.13 3.04 -7.62
C ASN A 157 -4.05 2.51 -6.65
N PHE A 158 -2.88 3.16 -6.63
CA PHE A 158 -1.79 2.78 -5.74
C PHE A 158 -1.89 3.58 -4.44
N LEU A 159 -2.19 2.88 -3.35
CA LEU A 159 -2.51 3.45 -2.05
C LEU A 159 -1.60 2.88 -0.97
N PHE A 160 -0.29 2.78 -1.26
CA PHE A 160 0.68 2.26 -0.30
C PHE A 160 0.90 3.25 0.86
N ALA A 161 1.09 2.73 2.06
CA ALA A 161 1.32 3.56 3.25
C ALA A 161 2.56 4.45 3.08
N TRP A 162 3.62 3.93 2.49
CA TRP A 162 4.87 4.64 2.25
C TRP A 162 4.79 5.67 1.10
N SER A 163 3.76 5.63 0.27
CA SER A 163 3.58 6.62 -0.79
C SER A 163 3.03 7.97 -0.31
N PHE A 164 2.76 8.11 0.98
CA PHE A 164 2.27 9.34 1.58
C PHE A 164 3.11 9.76 2.78
N ILE A 165 3.43 11.06 2.86
CA ILE A 165 4.01 11.69 4.03
C ILE A 165 2.93 12.58 4.63
N TYR A 166 2.57 12.35 5.88
CA TYR A 166 1.47 13.05 6.54
C TYR A 166 1.95 14.04 7.59
N ARG A 167 1.22 15.13 7.78
CA ARG A 167 1.36 15.97 8.96
C ARG A 167 0.91 15.16 10.17
N ARG A 168 1.77 15.02 11.19
CA ARG A 168 1.46 14.21 12.38
C ARG A 168 0.22 14.71 13.10
N SER A 169 0.05 16.03 13.28
CA SER A 169 -1.13 16.59 13.92
C SER A 169 -2.43 16.27 13.17
N PHE A 170 -2.40 16.23 11.82
CA PHE A 170 -3.55 15.80 11.02
C PHE A 170 -3.96 14.35 11.36
N LEU A 171 -2.99 13.42 11.44
CA LEU A 171 -3.28 12.03 11.80
C LEU A 171 -3.85 11.91 13.22
N MET A 172 -3.24 12.61 14.18
CA MET A 172 -3.62 12.52 15.60
C MET A 172 -4.98 13.14 15.87
N THR A 173 -5.27 14.34 15.35
CA THR A 173 -6.55 15.03 15.52
C THR A 173 -7.71 14.25 14.93
N ASN A 174 -7.49 13.58 13.80
CA ASN A 174 -8.52 12.78 13.13
C ASN A 174 -8.53 11.31 13.56
N GLN A 175 -7.74 10.94 14.58
CA GLN A 175 -7.63 9.58 15.11
C GLN A 175 -7.35 8.52 14.01
N LEU A 176 -6.51 8.88 13.05
CA LEU A 176 -6.17 8.03 11.91
C LEU A 176 -5.06 7.04 12.31
N LEU A 177 -5.47 5.83 12.60
CA LEU A 177 -4.61 4.68 12.84
C LEU A 177 -4.84 3.62 11.77
N PHE A 178 -3.82 2.79 11.51
CA PHE A 178 -3.98 1.60 10.67
C PHE A 178 -4.88 0.58 11.37
N THR A 179 -5.76 -0.09 10.63
CA THR A 179 -6.63 -1.13 11.17
C THR A 179 -5.80 -2.39 11.46
N GLU A 180 -5.63 -2.72 12.74
CA GLU A 180 -4.83 -3.85 13.18
C GLU A 180 -5.47 -5.19 12.80
N GLY A 181 -4.63 -6.19 12.52
CA GLY A 181 -5.07 -7.53 12.12
C GLY A 181 -5.71 -7.60 10.74
N MET A 182 -5.57 -6.57 9.90
CA MET A 182 -6.10 -6.50 8.53
C MET A 182 -4.96 -6.57 7.50
N PHE A 183 -5.12 -7.36 6.45
CA PHE A 183 -4.29 -7.28 5.24
C PHE A 183 -4.81 -6.17 4.31
N TYR A 184 -3.91 -5.55 3.54
CA TYR A 184 -4.22 -4.40 2.68
C TYR A 184 -4.73 -3.18 3.48
N GLU A 185 -4.16 -3.01 4.66
CA GLU A 185 -4.43 -1.96 5.64
C GLU A 185 -4.10 -0.56 5.11
N ASP A 186 -3.15 -0.46 4.21
CA ASP A 186 -2.73 0.77 3.52
C ASP A 186 -3.87 1.36 2.70
N SER A 187 -4.60 0.52 1.98
CA SER A 187 -5.77 0.95 1.20
C SER A 187 -6.91 1.40 2.11
N ASP A 188 -7.22 0.65 3.18
CA ASP A 188 -8.20 1.06 4.20
C ASP A 188 -7.82 2.41 4.81
N PHE A 189 -6.56 2.58 5.18
CA PHE A 189 -6.05 3.83 5.74
C PHE A 189 -6.20 5.00 4.76
N ALA A 190 -5.86 4.80 3.50
CA ALA A 190 -6.00 5.83 2.47
C ALA A 190 -7.46 6.20 2.21
N PHE A 191 -8.40 5.25 2.20
CA PHE A 191 -9.83 5.54 2.05
C PHE A 191 -10.42 6.32 3.21
N ARG A 192 -9.85 6.22 4.42
CA ARG A 192 -10.27 7.01 5.58
C ARG A 192 -9.57 8.36 5.66
N SER A 193 -8.31 8.46 5.26
CA SER A 193 -7.51 9.67 5.37
C SER A 193 -7.73 10.64 4.20
N LEU A 194 -7.65 10.18 2.96
CA LEU A 194 -7.68 11.05 1.79
C LEU A 194 -8.95 11.91 1.68
N PRO A 195 -10.17 11.40 1.94
CA PRO A 195 -11.38 12.24 1.83
C PRO A 195 -11.38 13.47 2.75
N ILE A 196 -10.66 13.43 3.87
CA ILE A 196 -10.63 14.53 4.84
C ILE A 196 -9.37 15.41 4.75
N VAL A 197 -8.40 15.04 3.90
CA VAL A 197 -7.23 15.87 3.60
C VAL A 197 -7.67 17.15 2.91
N GLN A 198 -7.28 18.30 3.45
CA GLN A 198 -7.60 19.61 2.87
C GLN A 198 -6.50 20.10 1.91
N ARG A 199 -5.25 19.76 2.21
CA ARG A 199 -4.09 20.25 1.47
C ARG A 199 -3.12 19.12 1.18
N ILE A 200 -3.18 18.61 -0.07
CA ILE A 200 -2.26 17.59 -0.59
C ILE A 200 -1.59 18.09 -1.85
N LYS A 201 -0.39 17.63 -2.08
CA LYS A 201 0.40 17.92 -3.28
C LYS A 201 1.13 16.66 -3.72
N GLN A 202 1.39 16.55 -5.01
CA GLN A 202 2.26 15.52 -5.58
C GLN A 202 3.73 16.00 -5.55
N TYR A 203 4.64 15.14 -5.07
CA TYR A 203 6.08 15.31 -5.22
C TYR A 203 6.54 14.66 -6.53
N ASN A 204 6.99 15.49 -7.48
CA ASN A 204 7.20 15.09 -8.87
C ASN A 204 8.55 14.39 -9.14
N LYS A 205 9.19 13.82 -8.12
CA LYS A 205 10.45 13.08 -8.24
C LYS A 205 10.29 11.70 -7.62
N VAL A 206 10.92 10.71 -8.23
CA VAL A 206 11.07 9.39 -7.60
C VAL A 206 11.96 9.55 -6.37
N CYS A 207 11.48 9.12 -5.23
CA CYS A 207 12.24 9.18 -4.00
C CYS A 207 12.21 7.88 -3.18
N TYR A 208 11.39 6.92 -3.60
CA TYR A 208 11.23 5.64 -2.94
C TYR A 208 11.57 4.48 -3.88
N ASN A 209 12.28 3.47 -3.38
CA ASN A 209 12.70 2.30 -4.14
C ASN A 209 12.02 1.07 -3.54
N TYR A 210 10.99 0.60 -4.24
CA TYR A 210 10.19 -0.55 -3.84
C TYR A 210 10.86 -1.85 -4.29
N LEU A 211 11.35 -2.64 -3.33
CA LEU A 211 12.08 -3.87 -3.61
C LEU A 211 11.14 -5.02 -4.00
N GLN A 212 11.31 -5.52 -5.21
CA GLN A 212 10.62 -6.72 -5.69
C GLN A 212 11.41 -7.98 -5.30
N ARG A 213 10.90 -8.73 -4.31
CA ARG A 213 11.50 -9.97 -3.83
C ARG A 213 10.61 -11.19 -4.07
N ALA A 214 11.22 -12.36 -4.29
CA ALA A 214 10.50 -13.59 -4.61
C ALA A 214 9.56 -14.05 -3.47
N ASN A 215 9.94 -13.82 -2.21
CA ASN A 215 9.22 -14.27 -1.01
C ASN A 215 8.32 -13.19 -0.40
N SER A 216 7.79 -12.26 -1.20
CA SER A 216 6.88 -11.24 -0.70
C SER A 216 5.57 -11.86 -0.17
N ILE A 217 5.08 -11.33 0.96
CA ILE A 217 3.81 -11.73 1.62
C ILE A 217 2.61 -11.69 0.66
N VAL A 218 2.67 -10.89 -0.40
CA VAL A 218 1.57 -10.71 -1.39
C VAL A 218 1.34 -11.92 -2.30
N HIS A 219 2.23 -12.91 -2.34
CA HIS A 219 2.16 -14.00 -3.33
C HIS A 219 1.28 -15.20 -2.91
N HIS A 220 0.95 -15.34 -1.63
CA HIS A 220 0.11 -16.43 -1.15
C HIS A 220 -1.23 -15.90 -0.63
N ILE A 221 -2.35 -16.46 -1.13
CA ILE A 221 -3.71 -16.14 -0.68
C ILE A 221 -4.20 -17.21 0.30
N ASP A 222 -4.67 -16.80 1.45
CA ASP A 222 -5.41 -17.61 2.41
C ASP A 222 -6.82 -17.02 2.62
N LYS A 223 -7.63 -17.68 3.45
CA LYS A 223 -9.00 -17.25 3.72
C LYS A 223 -9.05 -15.84 4.33
N LYS A 224 -8.14 -15.51 5.24
CA LYS A 224 -8.10 -14.20 5.90
C LYS A 224 -7.78 -13.09 4.91
N LYS A 225 -6.75 -13.26 4.07
CA LYS A 225 -6.40 -12.30 3.02
C LYS A 225 -7.54 -12.10 2.03
N LEU A 226 -8.21 -13.19 1.62
CA LEU A 226 -9.36 -13.09 0.74
C LEU A 226 -10.51 -12.31 1.38
N MET A 227 -10.81 -12.57 2.66
CA MET A 227 -11.84 -11.83 3.40
C MET A 227 -11.54 -10.33 3.45
N ASP A 228 -10.30 -9.94 3.71
CA ASP A 228 -9.90 -8.54 3.80
C ASP A 228 -9.89 -7.86 2.42
N LEU A 229 -9.47 -8.55 1.36
CA LEU A 229 -9.66 -8.08 -0.03
C LEU A 229 -11.13 -7.85 -0.37
N CYS A 230 -12.00 -8.79 0.00
CA CYS A 230 -13.43 -8.68 -0.22
C CYS A 230 -14.05 -7.50 0.58
N LYS A 231 -13.57 -7.22 1.79
CA LYS A 231 -13.98 -6.04 2.56
C LYS A 231 -13.59 -4.74 1.85
N ASN A 232 -12.34 -4.61 1.41
CA ASN A 232 -11.90 -3.44 0.65
C ASN A 232 -12.68 -3.28 -0.66
N CYS A 233 -12.99 -4.39 -1.32
CA CYS A 233 -13.86 -4.39 -2.50
C CYS A 233 -15.24 -3.83 -2.17
N LEU A 234 -15.87 -4.29 -1.08
CA LEU A 234 -17.20 -3.83 -0.65
C LEU A 234 -17.19 -2.33 -0.27
N VAL A 235 -16.19 -1.89 0.51
CA VAL A 235 -16.05 -0.48 0.90
C VAL A 235 -15.93 0.42 -0.34
N THR A 236 -15.09 0.05 -1.30
CA THR A 236 -14.92 0.83 -2.54
C THR A 236 -16.14 0.79 -3.44
N TYR A 237 -16.88 -0.33 -3.48
CA TYR A 237 -18.15 -0.43 -4.19
C TYR A 237 -19.23 0.46 -3.58
N GLN A 238 -19.39 0.43 -2.27
CA GLN A 238 -20.32 1.30 -1.56
C GLN A 238 -19.95 2.78 -1.73
N SER A 239 -18.67 3.11 -1.60
CA SER A 239 -18.18 4.47 -1.88
C SER A 239 -18.49 4.89 -3.31
N TYR A 240 -18.32 4.00 -4.30
CA TYR A 240 -18.71 4.27 -5.68
C TYR A 240 -20.20 4.59 -5.81
N LEU A 241 -21.08 3.86 -5.12
CA LEU A 241 -22.53 4.10 -5.21
C LEU A 241 -22.92 5.48 -4.66
N HIS A 242 -22.29 5.92 -3.57
CA HIS A 242 -22.70 7.10 -2.79
C HIS A 242 -21.83 8.34 -3.00
N CYS A 243 -20.67 8.25 -3.65
CA CYS A 243 -19.78 9.39 -3.84
C CYS A 243 -20.34 10.39 -4.88
N SER A 244 -19.78 11.60 -4.86
CA SER A 244 -20.04 12.61 -5.88
C SER A 244 -19.62 12.12 -7.28
N PRO A 245 -20.22 12.65 -8.37
CA PRO A 245 -19.83 12.30 -9.75
C PRO A 245 -18.33 12.39 -10.01
N LYS A 246 -17.66 13.35 -9.38
CA LYS A 246 -16.23 13.60 -9.49
C LYS A 246 -15.36 12.40 -9.06
N LEU A 247 -15.78 11.66 -8.03
CA LEU A 247 -15.05 10.53 -7.48
C LEU A 247 -15.44 9.18 -8.08
N LYS A 248 -16.49 9.11 -8.90
CA LYS A 248 -16.97 7.87 -9.51
C LYS A 248 -15.87 7.08 -10.22
N ARG A 249 -15.02 7.79 -11.00
CA ARG A 249 -13.90 7.16 -11.71
C ARG A 249 -12.92 6.49 -10.74
N PHE A 250 -12.48 7.20 -9.70
CA PHE A 250 -11.53 6.72 -8.72
C PHE A 250 -12.04 5.45 -8.01
N TYR A 251 -13.20 5.52 -7.38
CA TYR A 251 -13.76 4.38 -6.66
C TYR A 251 -14.06 3.20 -7.57
N ARG A 252 -14.48 3.42 -8.82
CA ARG A 252 -14.68 2.35 -9.78
C ARG A 252 -13.36 1.65 -10.15
N ILE A 253 -12.25 2.37 -10.26
CA ILE A 253 -10.92 1.79 -10.49
C ILE A 253 -10.49 0.94 -9.30
N CYS A 254 -10.59 1.48 -8.08
CA CYS A 254 -10.23 0.76 -6.86
C CYS A 254 -11.07 -0.50 -6.68
N TYR A 255 -12.39 -0.38 -6.81
CA TYR A 255 -13.32 -1.51 -6.77
C TYR A 255 -12.94 -2.59 -7.79
N SER A 256 -12.75 -2.22 -9.06
CA SER A 256 -12.38 -3.16 -10.12
C SER A 256 -11.02 -3.83 -9.83
N GLY A 257 -10.08 -3.08 -9.27
CA GLY A 257 -8.76 -3.57 -8.87
C GLY A 257 -8.85 -4.65 -7.79
N PHE A 258 -9.55 -4.38 -6.69
CA PHE A 258 -9.74 -5.34 -5.59
C PHE A 258 -10.52 -6.57 -6.04
N TYR A 259 -11.59 -6.37 -6.79
CA TYR A 259 -12.39 -7.48 -7.30
C TYR A 259 -11.57 -8.42 -8.20
N MET A 260 -10.83 -7.86 -9.16
CA MET A 260 -10.00 -8.63 -10.07
C MET A 260 -8.80 -9.28 -9.35
N LYS A 261 -8.23 -8.62 -8.33
CA LYS A 261 -7.19 -9.23 -7.51
C LYS A 261 -7.74 -10.43 -6.74
N SER A 262 -8.85 -10.27 -6.04
CA SER A 262 -9.52 -11.36 -5.30
C SER A 262 -9.77 -12.56 -6.22
N PHE A 263 -10.37 -12.32 -7.40
CA PHE A 263 -10.66 -13.37 -8.36
C PHE A 263 -9.40 -14.08 -8.88
N LYS A 264 -8.36 -13.32 -9.27
CA LYS A 264 -7.09 -13.89 -9.74
C LYS A 264 -6.37 -14.70 -8.68
N ASP A 265 -6.35 -14.21 -7.44
CA ASP A 265 -5.65 -14.88 -6.35
C ASP A 265 -6.36 -16.18 -5.97
N VAL A 266 -7.69 -16.18 -5.96
CA VAL A 266 -8.50 -17.41 -5.78
C VAL A 266 -8.28 -18.41 -6.91
N LEU A 267 -8.22 -17.95 -8.17
CA LEU A 267 -7.90 -18.83 -9.30
C LEU A 267 -6.52 -19.48 -9.17
N LYS A 268 -5.51 -18.72 -8.75
CA LYS A 268 -4.14 -19.23 -8.58
C LYS A 268 -4.02 -20.21 -7.41
N SER A 269 -4.84 -20.06 -6.37
CA SER A 269 -4.78 -20.93 -5.19
C SER A 269 -5.30 -22.35 -5.46
N ASP A 270 -6.03 -22.55 -6.56
CA ASP A 270 -6.73 -23.82 -6.91
C ASP A 270 -7.61 -24.35 -5.77
N ASN A 271 -8.05 -23.48 -4.85
CA ASN A 271 -8.80 -23.83 -3.66
C ASN A 271 -10.32 -23.60 -3.90
N LYS A 272 -11.10 -24.71 -3.91
CA LYS A 272 -12.54 -24.67 -4.14
C LYS A 272 -13.31 -23.91 -3.03
N GLU A 273 -12.88 -24.02 -1.79
CA GLU A 273 -13.55 -23.32 -0.68
C GLU A 273 -13.38 -21.80 -0.80
N LEU A 274 -12.17 -21.33 -1.15
CA LEU A 274 -11.94 -19.90 -1.41
C LEU A 274 -12.78 -19.40 -2.58
N MET A 275 -12.92 -20.20 -3.65
CA MET A 275 -13.77 -19.85 -4.78
C MET A 275 -15.26 -19.77 -4.37
N HIS A 276 -15.77 -20.74 -3.62
CA HIS A 276 -17.14 -20.71 -3.13
C HIS A 276 -17.37 -19.48 -2.23
N TYR A 277 -16.45 -19.23 -1.29
CA TYR A 277 -16.52 -18.04 -0.45
C TYR A 277 -16.59 -16.74 -1.27
N PHE A 278 -15.71 -16.59 -2.27
CA PHE A 278 -15.69 -15.40 -3.12
C PHE A 278 -16.98 -15.22 -3.92
N ILE A 279 -17.53 -16.31 -4.48
CA ILE A 279 -18.80 -16.29 -5.22
C ILE A 279 -19.93 -15.87 -4.29
N ASP A 280 -20.07 -16.52 -3.13
CA ASP A 280 -21.16 -16.27 -2.18
C ASP A 280 -21.08 -14.84 -1.62
N TYR A 281 -19.88 -14.38 -1.28
CA TYR A 281 -19.65 -13.00 -0.85
C TYR A 281 -20.03 -11.99 -1.93
N SER A 282 -19.66 -12.26 -3.18
CA SER A 282 -19.99 -11.40 -4.32
C SER A 282 -21.49 -11.32 -4.57
N LEU A 283 -22.20 -12.45 -4.49
CA LEU A 283 -23.65 -12.50 -4.65
C LEU A 283 -24.39 -11.79 -3.52
N LYS A 284 -24.03 -12.09 -2.26
CA LYS A 284 -24.62 -11.48 -1.07
C LYS A 284 -24.52 -9.96 -1.09
N ASN A 285 -23.39 -9.42 -1.52
CA ASN A 285 -23.11 -8.00 -1.53
C ASN A 285 -23.35 -7.32 -2.90
N LYS A 286 -23.94 -8.03 -3.85
CA LYS A 286 -24.25 -7.56 -5.22
C LYS A 286 -23.02 -7.03 -5.96
N LEU A 287 -21.84 -7.57 -5.65
CA LEU A 287 -20.59 -7.20 -6.32
C LEU A 287 -20.59 -7.77 -7.75
N GLY A 288 -19.92 -7.09 -8.68
CA GLY A 288 -19.85 -7.48 -10.09
C GLY A 288 -20.96 -6.91 -10.98
N GLN A 289 -22.00 -6.29 -10.41
CA GLN A 289 -23.10 -5.69 -11.18
C GLN A 289 -22.73 -4.34 -11.82
N VAL A 290 -21.63 -3.73 -11.43
CA VAL A 290 -21.15 -2.46 -12.01
C VAL A 290 -20.14 -2.74 -13.09
N GLY A 291 -20.24 -2.04 -14.22
CA GLY A 291 -19.26 -2.11 -15.31
C GLY A 291 -17.85 -1.90 -14.80
N MET A 292 -16.99 -2.91 -14.97
CA MET A 292 -15.62 -2.87 -14.46
C MET A 292 -14.76 -1.93 -15.29
N TYR A 293 -13.89 -1.19 -14.61
CA TYR A 293 -12.92 -0.29 -15.23
C TYR A 293 -11.55 -0.94 -15.29
N GLY A 294 -10.84 -0.74 -16.39
CA GLY A 294 -9.48 -1.25 -16.54
C GLY A 294 -9.15 -1.73 -17.94
N ASN A 295 -8.25 -2.71 -18.03
CA ASN A 295 -7.84 -3.30 -19.29
C ASN A 295 -8.95 -4.16 -19.94
N PHE A 296 -8.69 -4.65 -21.16
CA PHE A 296 -9.65 -5.46 -21.91
C PHE A 296 -10.22 -6.64 -21.12
N LYS A 297 -9.36 -7.36 -20.36
CA LYS A 297 -9.79 -8.51 -19.54
C LYS A 297 -10.80 -8.12 -18.46
N THR A 298 -10.57 -7.00 -17.80
CA THR A 298 -11.48 -6.49 -16.75
C THR A 298 -12.81 -6.04 -17.34
N LYS A 299 -12.79 -5.38 -18.49
CA LYS A 299 -14.01 -4.96 -19.21
C LYS A 299 -14.79 -6.16 -19.74
N ALA A 300 -14.11 -7.15 -20.29
CA ALA A 300 -14.73 -8.39 -20.76
C ALA A 300 -15.40 -9.16 -19.60
N MET A 301 -14.79 -9.20 -18.41
CA MET A 301 -15.40 -9.76 -17.21
C MET A 301 -16.70 -9.04 -16.84
N GLY A 302 -16.69 -7.72 -16.83
CA GLY A 302 -17.89 -6.92 -16.57
C GLY A 302 -19.02 -7.19 -17.57
N LEU A 303 -18.67 -7.35 -18.85
CA LEU A 303 -19.64 -7.72 -19.89
C LEU A 303 -20.22 -9.12 -19.65
N LEU A 304 -19.38 -10.12 -19.34
CA LEU A 304 -19.83 -11.47 -19.01
C LEU A 304 -20.79 -11.49 -17.84
N TYR A 305 -20.54 -10.68 -16.81
CA TYR A 305 -21.42 -10.57 -15.65
C TYR A 305 -22.80 -9.99 -16.01
N ASN A 306 -22.85 -9.04 -16.92
CA ASN A 306 -24.11 -8.44 -17.38
C ASN A 306 -24.92 -9.43 -18.23
N VAL A 307 -24.26 -10.31 -19.00
CA VAL A 307 -24.91 -11.25 -19.91
C VAL A 307 -25.31 -12.55 -19.22
N LEU A 308 -24.39 -13.15 -18.45
CA LEU A 308 -24.57 -14.50 -17.87
C LEU A 308 -24.85 -14.47 -16.36
N GLY A 309 -24.82 -13.29 -15.75
CA GLY A 309 -24.84 -13.13 -14.30
C GLY A 309 -23.52 -13.50 -13.63
N VAL A 310 -23.29 -12.95 -12.43
CA VAL A 310 -22.03 -13.10 -11.68
C VAL A 310 -21.71 -14.56 -11.36
N LYS A 311 -22.71 -15.33 -10.88
CA LYS A 311 -22.53 -16.73 -10.47
C LYS A 311 -22.09 -17.63 -11.61
N THR A 312 -22.81 -17.55 -12.74
CA THR A 312 -22.52 -18.36 -13.93
C THR A 312 -21.17 -18.00 -14.53
N SER A 313 -20.89 -16.70 -14.68
CA SER A 313 -19.62 -16.22 -15.23
C SER A 313 -18.41 -16.66 -14.41
N LEU A 314 -18.47 -16.52 -13.08
CA LEU A 314 -17.37 -16.93 -12.19
C LEU A 314 -17.14 -18.44 -12.22
N ARG A 315 -18.21 -19.24 -12.16
CA ARG A 315 -18.12 -20.71 -12.23
C ARG A 315 -17.56 -21.18 -13.57
N THR A 316 -18.05 -20.64 -14.67
CA THR A 316 -17.59 -21.01 -16.02
C THR A 316 -16.12 -20.65 -16.23
N LEU A 317 -15.73 -19.45 -15.84
CA LEU A 317 -14.32 -19.02 -15.94
C LEU A 317 -13.40 -19.85 -15.04
N TRP A 318 -13.84 -20.17 -13.84
CA TRP A 318 -13.07 -21.03 -12.95
C TRP A 318 -12.88 -22.44 -13.53
N LEU A 319 -13.94 -23.09 -14.02
CA LEU A 319 -13.88 -24.41 -14.63
C LEU A 319 -12.96 -24.43 -15.88
N PHE A 320 -13.08 -23.41 -16.73
CA PHE A 320 -12.27 -23.30 -17.94
C PHE A 320 -10.77 -23.11 -17.63
N LEU A 321 -10.47 -22.18 -16.73
CA LEU A 321 -9.08 -21.88 -16.35
C LEU A 321 -8.45 -23.00 -15.54
N HIS A 322 -9.20 -23.65 -14.66
CA HIS A 322 -8.76 -24.81 -13.90
C HIS A 322 -8.37 -25.98 -14.84
N LYS A 323 -9.19 -26.24 -15.85
CA LYS A 323 -8.90 -27.28 -16.86
C LYS A 323 -7.64 -26.95 -17.67
N PHE A 324 -7.49 -25.69 -18.05
CA PHE A 324 -6.31 -25.19 -18.81
C PHE A 324 -5.02 -25.24 -17.99
N LEU A 325 -5.06 -24.83 -16.73
CA LEU A 325 -3.89 -24.86 -15.85
C LEU A 325 -3.45 -26.29 -15.52
N ARG A 326 -4.37 -27.22 -15.32
CA ARG A 326 -4.07 -28.65 -15.15
C ARG A 326 -3.43 -29.26 -16.38
N GLN A 327 -3.87 -28.91 -17.59
CA GLN A 327 -3.24 -29.36 -18.82
C GLN A 327 -1.82 -28.81 -18.98
N LYS A 328 -1.59 -27.53 -18.65
CA LYS A 328 -0.25 -26.91 -18.72
C LYS A 328 0.74 -27.54 -17.73
N ASN A 329 0.29 -27.89 -16.53
CA ASN A 329 1.14 -28.55 -15.53
C ASN A 329 1.46 -30.00 -15.89
N LYS A 330 0.58 -30.71 -16.60
CA LYS A 330 0.87 -32.05 -17.12
C LYS A 330 1.94 -32.01 -18.23
N ASN A 331 1.88 -31.02 -19.11
CA ASN A 331 2.86 -30.87 -20.19
C ASN A 331 4.24 -30.35 -19.74
N ILE A 332 4.41 -29.98 -18.48
CA ILE A 332 5.71 -29.58 -17.87
C ILE A 332 6.32 -30.75 -17.08
N SER A 333 5.52 -31.77 -16.77
CA SER A 333 5.94 -32.97 -16.02
C SER A 333 6.18 -34.19 -16.90
N GLU A 334 5.97 -34.09 -18.22
CA GLU A 334 6.40 -34.96 -19.30
C GLU A 334 7.59 -34.32 -20.04
#